data_6bd4802875dc7999856b62484932b9ed
#
_entry.id   6bd4802875dc7999856b62484932b9ed
#
_cell.length_a   1.000
_cell.length_b   1.000
_cell.length_c   1.000
_cell.angle_alpha   90.00
_cell.angle_beta   90.00
_cell.angle_gamma   90.00
#
_symmetry.space_group_name_H-M   'P 1'
#
loop_
_entity.id
_entity.type
_entity.pdbx_description
1 polymer ?
#
loop_
_entity_poly.entity_id
_entity_poly.type
_entity_poly.pdbx_seq_one_letter_code
_entity_poly.pdbx_strand_id
1 'polypeptide(L)'
;AKHFDGPKMFIAAAEESGNDLLDGRGDAYCGMLNASYNLKLRNINAYIPEYPVGDAEDCADMIHEFIPIAKAIEGLNNLKIISFGPRPLNFLACNAPIKQLYNIGVEIEENSELDLFEAFNKHAGDERIPALVKEMEEELGVGNKKPEILSKLAQYELTLKDWVEEHRGYRKYVAIAGKCWPAFQTQFGFVPCYVNSRLTAQGIPVSCEV
;
A
#
# COMPACT_ATOMS: atom_id res chain seq x y z
N ALA A 1 -20.28 -15.90 -7.18
CA ALA A 1 -19.12 -15.18 -7.70
C ALA A 1 -19.51 -13.90 -8.45
N LYS A 2 -20.48 -13.96 -9.36
CA LYS A 2 -20.89 -12.80 -10.20
C LYS A 2 -21.44 -11.61 -9.40
N HIS A 3 -22.04 -11.84 -8.26
CA HIS A 3 -22.66 -10.82 -7.37
C HIS A 3 -21.81 -10.45 -6.17
N PHE A 4 -20.58 -10.93 -6.12
CA PHE A 4 -19.63 -10.62 -5.05
C PHE A 4 -18.47 -9.83 -5.65
N ASP A 5 -18.26 -8.64 -5.12
CA ASP A 5 -17.23 -7.70 -5.56
C ASP A 5 -16.09 -7.63 -4.55
N GLY A 6 -15.36 -8.71 -4.40
CA GLY A 6 -14.23 -8.82 -3.49
C GLY A 6 -13.26 -9.90 -3.94
N PRO A 7 -12.17 -10.11 -3.20
CA PRO A 7 -11.22 -11.20 -3.48
C PRO A 7 -11.93 -12.55 -3.44
N LYS A 8 -11.64 -13.39 -4.41
CA LYS A 8 -12.28 -14.69 -4.57
C LYS A 8 -11.22 -15.78 -4.64
N MET A 9 -11.45 -16.85 -3.89
CA MET A 9 -10.72 -18.10 -4.03
C MET A 9 -11.69 -19.19 -4.50
N PHE A 10 -11.18 -20.17 -5.26
CA PHE A 10 -11.95 -21.31 -5.70
C PHE A 10 -11.17 -22.58 -5.44
N ILE A 11 -11.71 -23.43 -4.60
CA ILE A 11 -11.19 -24.75 -4.17
C ILE A 11 -12.33 -25.75 -4.12
N ALA A 12 -12.04 -27.04 -4.05
CA ALA A 12 -13.02 -28.09 -3.89
C ALA A 12 -12.57 -29.11 -2.84
N ALA A 13 -13.55 -29.66 -2.12
CA ALA A 13 -13.34 -30.78 -1.23
C ALA A 13 -13.19 -32.08 -2.03
N ALA A 14 -12.15 -32.87 -1.70
CA ALA A 14 -11.95 -34.20 -2.27
C ALA A 14 -13.04 -35.17 -1.83
N GLU A 15 -13.26 -36.20 -2.62
CA GLU A 15 -14.08 -37.33 -2.22
C GLU A 15 -13.41 -38.11 -1.08
N GLU A 16 -14.24 -38.65 -0.15
CA GLU A 16 -13.73 -39.38 1.02
C GLU A 16 -12.98 -40.69 0.67
N SER A 17 -13.32 -41.34 -0.45
CA SER A 17 -12.52 -42.44 -0.97
C SER A 17 -12.54 -42.47 -2.49
N GLY A 18 -11.36 -42.66 -3.10
CA GLY A 18 -11.22 -42.78 -4.55
C GLY A 18 -11.80 -44.06 -5.13
N ASN A 19 -12.29 -44.99 -4.28
CA ASN A 19 -12.76 -46.30 -4.70
C ASN A 19 -14.30 -46.36 -4.86
N ASP A 20 -15.04 -45.38 -4.34
CA ASP A 20 -16.48 -45.36 -4.29
C ASP A 20 -17.10 -44.28 -5.16
N LEU A 21 -16.93 -44.39 -6.48
CA LEU A 21 -17.71 -43.63 -7.45
C LEU A 21 -19.12 -44.23 -7.51
N LEU A 22 -19.88 -44.08 -6.40
CA LEU A 22 -21.26 -44.47 -6.35
C LEU A 22 -22.17 -43.42 -7.01
N ASP A 23 -23.38 -43.88 -7.43
CA ASP A 23 -24.40 -43.01 -8.00
C ASP A 23 -24.62 -41.74 -7.15
N GLY A 24 -24.51 -40.57 -7.75
CA GLY A 24 -24.70 -39.28 -7.10
C GLY A 24 -23.44 -38.65 -6.46
N ARG A 25 -22.29 -39.29 -6.50
CA ARG A 25 -21.01 -38.69 -6.13
C ARG A 25 -20.40 -37.96 -7.32
N GLY A 26 -19.86 -36.77 -7.07
CA GLY A 26 -19.14 -35.97 -8.04
C GLY A 26 -17.68 -36.39 -8.15
N ASP A 27 -17.02 -35.88 -9.16
CA ASP A 27 -15.58 -35.85 -9.34
C ASP A 27 -15.12 -34.42 -9.07
N ALA A 28 -14.44 -34.21 -7.95
CA ALA A 28 -14.01 -32.87 -7.52
C ALA A 28 -13.08 -32.21 -8.53
N TYR A 29 -12.18 -32.95 -9.14
CA TYR A 29 -11.29 -32.42 -10.18
C TYR A 29 -12.03 -32.02 -11.45
N CYS A 30 -12.94 -32.85 -11.93
CA CYS A 30 -13.78 -32.50 -13.09
C CYS A 30 -14.64 -31.28 -12.76
N GLY A 31 -15.19 -31.23 -11.55
CA GLY A 31 -15.95 -30.08 -11.05
C GLY A 31 -15.12 -28.80 -11.04
N MET A 32 -13.90 -28.87 -10.54
CA MET A 32 -12.94 -27.75 -10.53
C MET A 32 -12.60 -27.26 -11.92
N LEU A 33 -12.23 -28.16 -12.84
CA LEU A 33 -11.89 -27.82 -14.22
C LEU A 33 -13.06 -27.11 -14.92
N ASN A 34 -14.26 -27.66 -14.81
CA ASN A 34 -15.44 -27.07 -15.44
C ASN A 34 -15.81 -25.71 -14.82
N ALA A 35 -15.83 -25.60 -13.51
CA ALA A 35 -16.21 -24.37 -12.84
C ALA A 35 -15.16 -23.25 -13.02
N SER A 36 -13.85 -23.58 -12.96
CA SER A 36 -12.78 -22.60 -13.20
C SER A 36 -12.81 -22.07 -14.63
N TYR A 37 -13.06 -22.94 -15.61
CA TYR A 37 -13.28 -22.52 -17.00
C TYR A 37 -14.51 -21.60 -17.15
N ASN A 38 -15.60 -21.91 -16.47
CA ASN A 38 -16.79 -21.08 -16.43
C ASN A 38 -16.57 -19.70 -15.81
N LEU A 39 -15.73 -19.60 -14.76
CA LEU A 39 -15.31 -18.31 -14.19
C LEU A 39 -14.52 -17.49 -15.22
N LYS A 40 -13.57 -18.13 -15.90
CA LYS A 40 -12.75 -17.49 -16.94
C LYS A 40 -13.59 -16.98 -18.11
N LEU A 41 -14.54 -17.78 -18.61
CA LEU A 41 -15.47 -17.36 -19.68
C LEU A 41 -16.29 -16.12 -19.32
N ARG A 42 -16.51 -15.87 -18.04
CA ARG A 42 -17.27 -14.73 -17.51
C ARG A 42 -16.40 -13.57 -17.05
N ASN A 43 -15.09 -13.64 -17.31
CA ASN A 43 -14.11 -12.67 -16.82
C ASN A 43 -14.17 -12.47 -15.29
N ILE A 44 -14.44 -13.54 -14.55
CA ILE A 44 -14.45 -13.54 -13.10
C ILE A 44 -13.08 -14.04 -12.63
N ASN A 45 -12.28 -13.15 -12.07
CA ASN A 45 -11.00 -13.51 -11.49
C ASN A 45 -11.21 -14.21 -10.15
N ALA A 46 -10.52 -15.33 -9.97
CA ALA A 46 -10.45 -16.06 -8.71
C ALA A 46 -9.03 -16.63 -8.53
N TYR A 47 -8.55 -16.61 -7.31
CA TYR A 47 -7.33 -17.32 -6.97
C TYR A 47 -7.63 -18.81 -6.91
N ILE A 48 -6.83 -19.60 -7.60
CA ILE A 48 -6.90 -21.07 -7.62
C ILE A 48 -5.51 -21.55 -7.17
N PRO A 49 -5.40 -22.25 -6.02
CA PRO A 49 -4.16 -22.83 -5.57
C PRO A 49 -3.59 -23.85 -6.58
N GLU A 50 -2.32 -24.17 -6.49
CA GLU A 50 -1.67 -25.17 -7.34
C GLU A 50 -2.34 -26.55 -7.22
N TYR A 51 -2.73 -26.92 -5.99
CA TYR A 51 -3.48 -28.14 -5.68
C TYR A 51 -4.85 -27.75 -5.09
N PRO A 52 -5.85 -27.46 -5.93
CA PRO A 52 -7.09 -26.85 -5.48
C PRO A 52 -8.14 -27.82 -4.95
N VAL A 53 -7.83 -29.11 -4.87
CA VAL A 53 -8.70 -30.18 -4.38
C VAL A 53 -8.02 -30.87 -3.22
N GLY A 54 -8.65 -30.96 -2.08
CA GLY A 54 -8.09 -31.55 -0.87
C GLY A 54 -9.17 -31.95 0.14
N ASP A 55 -8.77 -32.59 1.21
CA ASP A 55 -9.64 -32.89 2.33
C ASP A 55 -9.98 -31.63 3.15
N ALA A 56 -10.60 -31.80 4.31
CA ALA A 56 -11.02 -30.65 5.13
C ALA A 56 -9.80 -29.87 5.70
N GLU A 57 -8.71 -30.55 6.04
CA GLU A 57 -7.49 -29.93 6.55
C GLU A 57 -6.77 -29.18 5.45
N ASP A 58 -6.59 -29.80 4.28
CA ASP A 58 -6.04 -29.16 3.09
C ASP A 58 -6.83 -27.91 2.69
N CYS A 59 -8.18 -28.00 2.72
CA CYS A 59 -9.03 -26.86 2.42
C CYS A 59 -8.88 -25.73 3.45
N ALA A 60 -8.72 -26.05 4.73
CA ALA A 60 -8.47 -25.05 5.77
C ALA A 60 -7.12 -24.34 5.55
N ASP A 61 -6.08 -25.09 5.20
CA ASP A 61 -4.76 -24.52 4.91
C ASP A 61 -4.79 -23.60 3.69
N MET A 62 -5.43 -24.02 2.60
CA MET A 62 -5.64 -23.16 1.43
C MET A 62 -6.38 -21.87 1.77
N ILE A 63 -7.38 -21.91 2.65
CA ILE A 63 -8.08 -20.71 3.12
C ILE A 63 -7.15 -19.81 3.93
N HIS A 64 -6.34 -20.37 4.84
CA HIS A 64 -5.37 -19.61 5.63
C HIS A 64 -4.33 -18.93 4.74
N GLU A 65 -3.85 -19.57 3.70
CA GLU A 65 -2.94 -18.97 2.72
C GLU A 65 -3.60 -17.84 1.90
N PHE A 66 -4.89 -17.96 1.61
CA PHE A 66 -5.60 -16.94 0.86
C PHE A 66 -5.92 -15.67 1.67
N ILE A 67 -6.05 -15.76 2.98
CA ILE A 67 -6.38 -14.60 3.84
C ILE A 67 -5.43 -13.41 3.62
N PRO A 68 -4.09 -13.56 3.66
CA PRO A 68 -3.19 -12.44 3.40
C PRO A 68 -3.29 -11.91 1.97
N ILE A 69 -3.53 -12.76 0.99
CA ILE A 69 -3.75 -12.36 -0.41
C ILE A 69 -5.01 -11.48 -0.52
N ALA A 70 -6.11 -11.92 0.08
CA ALA A 70 -7.35 -11.16 0.09
C ALA A 70 -7.19 -9.79 0.78
N LYS A 71 -6.50 -9.75 1.92
CA LYS A 71 -6.19 -8.50 2.63
C LYS A 71 -5.33 -7.56 1.78
N ALA A 72 -4.36 -8.09 1.04
CA ALA A 72 -3.52 -7.27 0.15
C ALA A 72 -4.34 -6.66 -1.00
N ILE A 73 -5.23 -7.43 -1.62
CA ILE A 73 -6.12 -6.94 -2.69
C ILE A 73 -7.06 -5.86 -2.15
N GLU A 74 -7.67 -6.07 -0.99
CA GLU A 74 -8.52 -5.06 -0.34
C GLU A 74 -7.72 -3.82 0.06
N GLY A 75 -6.47 -4.01 0.52
CA GLY A 75 -5.55 -2.93 0.85
C GLY A 75 -5.25 -2.05 -0.36
N LEU A 76 -4.94 -2.64 -1.51
CA LEU A 76 -4.68 -1.92 -2.76
C LEU A 76 -5.92 -1.13 -3.22
N ASN A 77 -7.11 -1.71 -3.14
CA ASN A 77 -8.36 -1.03 -3.47
C ASN A 77 -8.69 0.14 -2.52
N ASN A 78 -8.02 0.22 -1.37
CA ASN A 78 -8.19 1.28 -0.38
C ASN A 78 -6.93 2.15 -0.22
N LEU A 79 -5.98 2.04 -1.15
CA LEU A 79 -4.74 2.80 -1.14
C LEU A 79 -4.84 4.04 -2.04
N LYS A 80 -4.35 5.16 -1.52
CA LYS A 80 -4.03 6.37 -2.28
C LYS A 80 -2.53 6.64 -2.21
N ILE A 81 -1.92 6.93 -3.33
CA ILE A 81 -0.55 7.43 -3.39
C ILE A 81 -0.60 8.94 -3.66
N ILE A 82 -0.02 9.71 -2.77
CA ILE A 82 0.16 11.16 -2.92
C ILE A 82 1.61 11.40 -3.38
N SER A 83 1.76 11.89 -4.59
CA SER A 83 3.06 12.14 -5.20
C SER A 83 3.39 13.64 -5.19
N PHE A 84 4.64 13.97 -4.86
CA PHE A 84 5.18 15.33 -4.93
C PHE A 84 6.34 15.39 -5.93
N GLY A 85 6.07 15.97 -7.08
CA GLY A 85 7.01 16.15 -8.16
C GLY A 85 7.12 14.94 -9.09
N PRO A 86 7.60 15.15 -10.32
CA PRO A 86 8.06 14.07 -11.16
C PRO A 86 9.42 13.56 -10.66
N ARG A 87 9.82 12.37 -11.12
CA ARG A 87 11.15 11.83 -10.85
C ARG A 87 12.26 12.87 -11.06
N PRO A 88 13.38 12.79 -10.31
CA PRO A 88 14.50 13.70 -10.52
C PRO A 88 15.22 13.40 -11.85
N LEU A 89 15.40 14.42 -12.68
CA LEU A 89 16.18 14.39 -13.93
C LEU A 89 15.88 13.13 -14.78
N ASN A 90 16.91 12.31 -15.02
CA ASN A 90 16.85 11.12 -15.86
C ASN A 90 16.68 9.80 -15.08
N PHE A 91 16.18 9.83 -13.86
CA PHE A 91 15.81 8.64 -13.09
C PHE A 91 14.56 7.96 -13.67
N LEU A 92 14.70 7.44 -14.88
CA LEU A 92 13.57 6.85 -15.61
C LEU A 92 12.99 5.59 -14.93
N ALA A 93 13.81 4.90 -14.13
CA ALA A 93 13.36 3.75 -13.34
C ALA A 93 12.35 4.11 -12.26
N CYS A 94 12.31 5.37 -11.83
CA CYS A 94 11.36 5.86 -10.82
C CYS A 94 10.04 6.36 -11.44
N ASN A 95 9.73 5.98 -12.65
CA ASN A 95 8.51 6.40 -13.34
C ASN A 95 7.45 5.31 -13.27
N ALA A 96 6.53 5.42 -12.32
CA ALA A 96 5.45 4.45 -12.17
C ALA A 96 4.40 4.58 -13.29
N PRO A 97 3.95 3.47 -13.87
CA PRO A 97 2.91 3.48 -14.88
C PRO A 97 1.52 3.65 -14.22
N ILE A 98 1.04 4.87 -14.14
CA ILE A 98 -0.22 5.28 -13.48
C ILE A 98 -1.41 4.39 -13.88
N LYS A 99 -1.55 4.07 -15.17
CA LYS A 99 -2.65 3.25 -15.65
C LYS A 99 -2.68 1.85 -15.01
N GLN A 100 -1.52 1.23 -14.80
CA GLN A 100 -1.42 -0.08 -14.17
C GLN A 100 -1.78 0.00 -12.69
N LEU A 101 -1.41 1.07 -12.00
CA LEU A 101 -1.80 1.30 -10.60
C LEU A 101 -3.31 1.48 -10.47
N TYR A 102 -3.94 2.28 -11.31
CA TYR A 102 -5.40 2.38 -11.36
C TYR A 102 -6.09 1.05 -11.66
N ASN A 103 -5.52 0.21 -12.54
CA ASN A 103 -6.08 -1.10 -12.87
C ASN A 103 -6.11 -2.07 -11.68
N ILE A 104 -5.25 -1.88 -10.68
CA ILE A 104 -5.23 -2.66 -9.44
C ILE A 104 -5.93 -1.95 -8.26
N GLY A 105 -6.65 -0.86 -8.54
CA GLY A 105 -7.48 -0.16 -7.56
C GLY A 105 -6.80 0.96 -6.79
N VAL A 106 -5.52 1.24 -7.05
CA VAL A 106 -4.76 2.31 -6.38
C VAL A 106 -5.13 3.67 -6.99
N GLU A 107 -5.46 4.62 -6.13
CA GLU A 107 -5.67 6.02 -6.53
C GLU A 107 -4.35 6.80 -6.44
N ILE A 108 -4.13 7.72 -7.37
CA ILE A 108 -2.94 8.55 -7.40
C ILE A 108 -3.34 10.02 -7.46
N GLU A 109 -2.69 10.83 -6.63
CA GLU A 109 -2.75 12.27 -6.65
C GLU A 109 -1.35 12.82 -6.94
N GLU A 110 -1.23 13.60 -8.01
CA GLU A 110 0.04 14.19 -8.39
C GLU A 110 0.06 15.69 -8.02
N ASN A 111 1.06 16.06 -7.24
CA ASN A 111 1.31 17.44 -6.79
C ASN A 111 2.73 17.84 -7.20
N SER A 112 3.01 19.12 -7.23
CA SER A 112 4.36 19.61 -7.45
C SER A 112 5.14 19.77 -6.13
N GLU A 113 6.47 19.83 -6.24
CA GLU A 113 7.34 20.18 -5.11
C GLU A 113 7.04 21.61 -4.59
N LEU A 114 6.48 22.48 -5.45
CA LEU A 114 6.11 23.84 -5.08
C LEU A 114 4.88 23.84 -4.15
N ASP A 115 3.90 22.97 -4.40
CA ASP A 115 2.73 22.81 -3.54
C ASP A 115 3.14 22.35 -2.15
N LEU A 116 4.06 21.38 -2.09
CA LEU A 116 4.64 20.90 -0.83
C LEU A 116 5.41 22.01 -0.10
N PHE A 117 6.19 22.80 -0.82
CA PHE A 117 6.95 23.90 -0.23
C PHE A 117 6.05 25.02 0.30
N GLU A 118 4.98 25.35 -0.40
CA GLU A 118 3.97 26.29 0.09
C GLU A 118 3.30 25.77 1.37
N ALA A 119 2.87 24.50 1.39
CA ALA A 119 2.28 23.89 2.57
C ALA A 119 3.27 23.85 3.75
N PHE A 120 4.52 23.53 3.51
CA PHE A 120 5.57 23.59 4.52
C PHE A 120 5.71 24.99 5.12
N ASN A 121 5.72 26.01 4.30
CA ASN A 121 5.83 27.41 4.77
C ASN A 121 4.59 27.83 5.58
N LYS A 122 3.39 27.37 5.25
CA LYS A 122 2.16 27.62 6.02
C LYS A 122 2.21 27.03 7.44
N HIS A 123 2.98 25.94 7.64
CA HIS A 123 3.20 25.33 8.95
C HIS A 123 4.32 26.02 9.76
N ALA A 124 4.91 27.11 9.26
CA ALA A 124 5.92 27.84 10.02
C ALA A 124 5.35 28.38 11.33
N GLY A 125 5.93 27.98 12.47
CA GLY A 125 5.46 28.40 13.78
C GLY A 125 4.23 27.65 14.30
N ASP A 126 3.85 26.53 13.72
CA ASP A 126 2.79 25.65 14.23
C ASP A 126 3.05 25.27 15.69
N GLU A 127 2.03 25.41 16.54
CA GLU A 127 2.12 25.19 17.98
C GLU A 127 2.48 23.75 18.38
N ARG A 128 2.30 22.79 17.47
CA ARG A 128 2.66 21.37 17.67
C ARG A 128 4.16 21.08 17.51
N ILE A 129 4.90 21.99 16.85
CA ILE A 129 6.33 21.79 16.57
C ILE A 129 7.16 21.53 17.82
N PRO A 130 7.06 22.30 18.93
CA PRO A 130 7.88 22.08 20.10
C PRO A 130 7.71 20.69 20.75
N ALA A 131 6.47 20.19 20.78
CA ALA A 131 6.18 18.86 21.31
C ALA A 131 6.81 17.77 20.45
N LEU A 132 6.68 17.88 19.12
CA LEU A 132 7.24 16.92 18.18
C LEU A 132 8.78 16.95 18.15
N VAL A 133 9.39 18.14 18.31
CA VAL A 133 10.86 18.27 18.48
C VAL A 133 11.33 17.47 19.69
N LYS A 134 10.62 17.58 20.81
CA LYS A 134 10.97 16.84 22.03
C LYS A 134 10.89 15.31 21.80
N GLU A 135 9.87 14.82 21.12
CA GLU A 135 9.77 13.41 20.75
C GLU A 135 10.95 12.97 19.89
N MET A 136 11.32 13.78 18.89
CA MET A 136 12.47 13.50 18.02
C MET A 136 13.80 13.50 18.78
N GLU A 137 13.97 14.40 19.74
CA GLU A 137 15.15 14.45 20.63
C GLU A 137 15.26 13.18 21.48
N GLU A 138 14.16 12.74 22.08
CA GLU A 138 14.09 11.52 22.88
C GLU A 138 14.39 10.26 22.03
N GLU A 139 13.83 10.20 20.83
CA GLU A 139 14.05 9.08 19.90
C GLU A 139 15.50 8.99 19.42
N LEU A 140 16.10 10.11 19.04
CA LEU A 140 17.44 10.14 18.47
C LEU A 140 18.53 10.07 19.58
N GLY A 141 18.26 10.59 20.76
CA GLY A 141 19.16 10.60 21.90
C GLY A 141 20.56 11.12 21.54
N VAL A 142 21.58 10.40 21.97
CA VAL A 142 23.00 10.74 21.70
C VAL A 142 23.41 10.61 20.23
N GLY A 143 22.56 10.00 19.41
CA GLY A 143 22.74 9.88 17.95
C GLY A 143 22.46 11.17 17.20
N ASN A 144 21.75 12.12 17.82
CA ASN A 144 21.43 13.40 17.19
C ASN A 144 22.66 14.30 17.09
N LYS A 145 23.18 14.42 15.88
CA LYS A 145 24.34 15.28 15.57
C LYS A 145 23.95 16.63 14.97
N LYS A 146 22.66 16.88 14.77
CA LYS A 146 22.14 18.10 14.13
C LYS A 146 20.84 18.57 14.79
N PRO A 147 20.88 18.93 16.10
CA PRO A 147 19.68 19.36 16.80
C PRO A 147 19.06 20.63 16.21
N GLU A 148 19.85 21.46 15.55
CA GLU A 148 19.42 22.72 14.94
C GLU A 148 18.40 22.58 13.83
N ILE A 149 18.30 21.38 13.19
CA ILE A 149 17.33 21.15 12.10
C ILE A 149 16.04 20.50 12.59
N LEU A 150 15.92 20.06 13.83
CA LEU A 150 14.75 19.30 14.32
C LEU A 150 13.43 20.09 14.18
N SER A 151 13.47 21.39 14.42
CA SER A 151 12.27 22.23 14.24
C SER A 151 11.75 22.20 12.81
N LYS A 152 12.63 22.22 11.80
CA LYS A 152 12.25 22.10 10.40
C LYS A 152 11.76 20.70 10.05
N LEU A 153 12.37 19.65 10.63
CA LEU A 153 11.93 18.27 10.44
C LEU A 153 10.55 18.04 11.05
N ALA A 154 10.29 18.57 12.24
CA ALA A 154 9.00 18.53 12.89
C ALA A 154 7.93 19.27 12.06
N GLN A 155 8.25 20.48 11.59
CA GLN A 155 7.38 21.22 10.68
C GLN A 155 7.04 20.42 9.43
N TYR A 156 8.01 19.73 8.83
CA TYR A 156 7.82 18.90 7.64
C TYR A 156 6.96 17.67 7.93
N GLU A 157 7.16 16.99 9.06
CA GLU A 157 6.33 15.85 9.48
C GLU A 157 4.87 16.27 9.65
N LEU A 158 4.62 17.40 10.31
CA LEU A 158 3.27 17.95 10.47
C LEU A 158 2.65 18.31 9.12
N THR A 159 3.40 18.93 8.23
CA THR A 159 2.95 19.26 6.88
C THR A 159 2.45 18.03 6.13
N LEU A 160 3.22 16.95 6.15
CA LEU A 160 2.83 15.72 5.46
C LEU A 160 1.65 15.02 6.12
N LYS A 161 1.58 15.01 7.45
CA LYS A 161 0.43 14.43 8.18
C LYS A 161 -0.87 15.17 7.87
N ASP A 162 -0.84 16.49 7.93
CA ASP A 162 -2.03 17.31 7.65
C ASP A 162 -2.43 17.19 6.18
N TRP A 163 -1.45 17.13 5.25
CA TRP A 163 -1.72 16.88 3.85
C TRP A 163 -2.40 15.53 3.63
N VAL A 164 -1.92 14.49 4.28
CA VAL A 164 -2.54 13.15 4.20
C VAL A 164 -3.97 13.18 4.70
N GLU A 165 -4.26 13.82 5.84
CA GLU A 165 -5.61 13.89 6.39
C GLU A 165 -6.56 14.71 5.48
N GLU A 166 -6.09 15.80 4.90
CA GLU A 166 -6.88 16.64 4.00
C GLU A 166 -7.18 15.95 2.67
N HIS A 167 -6.21 15.19 2.13
CA HIS A 167 -6.25 14.65 0.79
C HIS A 167 -6.58 13.15 0.70
N ARG A 168 -6.64 12.42 1.82
CA ARG A 168 -6.92 10.97 1.81
C ARG A 168 -8.28 10.60 1.20
N GLY A 169 -9.26 11.50 1.30
CA GLY A 169 -10.63 11.24 0.89
C GLY A 169 -11.25 10.08 1.67
N TYR A 170 -11.86 9.15 0.96
CA TYR A 170 -12.46 7.94 1.54
C TYR A 170 -11.47 6.76 1.66
N ARG A 171 -10.23 6.92 1.23
CA ARG A 171 -9.23 5.87 1.25
C ARG A 171 -8.73 5.58 2.67
N LYS A 172 -8.55 4.30 2.97
CA LYS A 172 -8.11 3.86 4.30
C LYS A 172 -6.61 4.02 4.48
N TYR A 173 -5.85 3.77 3.41
CA TYR A 173 -4.39 3.79 3.41
C TYR A 173 -3.88 4.88 2.49
N VAL A 174 -2.82 5.55 2.93
CA VAL A 174 -2.11 6.55 2.12
C VAL A 174 -0.63 6.22 2.14
N ALA A 175 0.00 6.30 0.99
CA ALA A 175 1.45 6.28 0.85
C ALA A 175 1.89 7.58 0.17
N ILE A 176 3.09 8.04 0.48
CA ILE A 176 3.67 9.25 -0.10
C ILE A 176 4.82 8.84 -1.03
N ALA A 177 4.85 9.44 -2.20
CA ALA A 177 5.95 9.33 -3.14
C ALA A 177 6.57 10.72 -3.31
N GLY A 178 7.78 10.92 -2.77
CA GLY A 178 8.43 12.21 -2.70
C GLY A 178 9.69 12.29 -3.53
N LYS A 179 9.93 13.44 -4.15
CA LYS A 179 11.20 13.78 -4.80
C LYS A 179 11.99 14.71 -3.89
N CYS A 180 13.01 14.19 -3.21
CA CYS A 180 13.81 15.02 -2.32
C CYS A 180 15.03 15.67 -3.02
N TRP A 181 15.56 15.04 -4.05
CA TRP A 181 16.78 15.50 -4.71
C TRP A 181 16.49 16.22 -6.02
N PRO A 182 17.14 17.38 -6.30
CA PRO A 182 18.13 18.09 -5.46
C PRO A 182 17.51 19.21 -4.59
N ALA A 183 16.21 19.47 -4.67
CA ALA A 183 15.59 20.70 -4.16
C ALA A 183 15.54 20.79 -2.62
N PHE A 184 15.40 19.67 -1.90
CA PHE A 184 15.28 19.73 -0.45
C PHE A 184 16.47 20.36 0.25
N GLN A 185 17.68 20.03 -0.19
CA GLN A 185 18.90 20.59 0.41
C GLN A 185 19.00 22.10 0.24
N THR A 186 18.52 22.63 -0.87
CA THR A 186 18.64 24.06 -1.21
C THR A 186 17.43 24.88 -0.79
N GLN A 187 16.22 24.33 -0.87
CA GLN A 187 14.98 25.06 -0.60
C GLN A 187 14.47 24.83 0.84
N PHE A 188 14.44 23.61 1.30
CA PHE A 188 14.02 23.28 2.66
C PHE A 188 15.17 23.38 3.67
N GLY A 189 16.42 23.17 3.23
CA GLY A 189 17.63 23.24 4.05
C GLY A 189 17.87 21.99 4.91
N PHE A 190 17.25 20.85 4.54
CA PHE A 190 17.45 19.55 5.18
C PHE A 190 17.24 18.41 4.17
N VAL A 191 17.45 17.17 4.59
CA VAL A 191 17.07 15.95 3.87
C VAL A 191 15.95 15.24 4.63
N PRO A 192 14.91 14.71 3.94
CA PRO A 192 13.70 14.22 4.60
C PRO A 192 13.80 12.81 5.16
N CYS A 193 14.92 12.09 4.97
CA CYS A 193 15.07 10.66 5.24
C CYS A 193 14.58 10.23 6.65
N TYR A 194 14.89 11.02 7.68
CA TYR A 194 14.47 10.73 9.05
C TYR A 194 12.95 10.83 9.20
N VAL A 195 12.33 11.90 8.69
CA VAL A 195 10.87 12.07 8.73
C VAL A 195 10.18 10.99 7.90
N ASN A 196 10.70 10.65 6.71
CA ASN A 196 10.15 9.59 5.89
C ASN A 196 10.17 8.24 6.62
N SER A 197 11.23 7.95 7.38
CA SER A 197 11.33 6.76 8.24
C SER A 197 10.29 6.77 9.36
N ARG A 198 10.11 7.91 10.05
CA ARG A 198 9.12 8.07 11.12
C ARG A 198 7.69 7.86 10.60
N LEU A 199 7.33 8.49 9.48
CA LEU A 199 6.01 8.34 8.86
C LEU A 199 5.75 6.88 8.46
N THR A 200 6.75 6.22 7.89
CA THR A 200 6.65 4.79 7.52
C THR A 200 6.39 3.92 8.76
N ALA A 201 7.09 4.17 9.87
CA ALA A 201 6.86 3.46 11.12
C ALA A 201 5.46 3.75 11.73
N GLN A 202 4.87 4.89 11.39
CA GLN A 202 3.52 5.29 11.81
C GLN A 202 2.41 4.79 10.84
N GLY A 203 2.76 4.01 9.83
CA GLY A 203 1.82 3.43 8.87
C GLY A 203 1.51 4.30 7.65
N ILE A 204 2.30 5.34 7.40
CA ILE A 204 2.28 6.16 6.19
C ILE A 204 3.59 5.89 5.42
N PRO A 205 3.65 4.86 4.55
CA PRO A 205 4.86 4.56 3.79
C PRO A 205 5.29 5.74 2.93
N VAL A 206 6.57 6.06 2.93
CA VAL A 206 7.14 7.13 2.12
C VAL A 206 8.25 6.60 1.23
N SER A 207 8.07 6.71 -0.08
CA SER A 207 9.12 6.50 -1.09
C SER A 207 9.94 7.76 -1.26
N CYS A 208 11.26 7.63 -1.36
CA CYS A 208 12.16 8.79 -1.43
C CYS A 208 12.30 9.35 -2.86
N GLU A 209 12.29 8.51 -3.85
CA GLU A 209 12.37 8.89 -5.27
C GLU A 209 11.21 8.21 -6.01
N VAL A 210 10.38 8.98 -6.63
CA VAL A 210 9.18 8.47 -7.33
C VAL A 210 9.52 8.05 -8.73
#